data_3869e4274958ad375f0bf4db92d0c835
#
_entry.id   3869e4274958ad375f0bf4db92d0c835
#
_cell.length_a   1.000
_cell.length_b   1.000
_cell.length_c   1.000
_cell.angle_alpha   90.00
_cell.angle_beta   90.00
_cell.angle_gamma   90.00
#
_symmetry.space_group_name_H-M   'P 1'
#
loop_
_entity.id
_entity.type
_entity.pdbx_description
1 polymer ?
#
loop_
_entity_poly.entity_id
_entity_poly.type
_entity_poly.pdbx_seq_one_letter_code
_entity_poly.pdbx_strand_id
1 'polypeptide(L)'
;MRRNRVNMNNWMRYAQWELEQKEYRRARSIFERALDVDSTCVILWIRYCEAEMRNRNINHARNLLDRAVTILPRVDKLWYKYVYFEETLQNIAGTRQVFERWMSWEPDEAAWSAYIKLEKRYNEFSRARSIFERFTIVHPEPRNWIKWARFGLFALTPYSN
;
A
#
# COMPACT_ATOMS: atom_id res chain seq x y z
N MET A 1 -9.40 28.50 4.13
CA MET A 1 -8.75 27.28 3.62
C MET A 1 -7.22 27.36 3.40
N ARG A 2 -6.59 28.51 3.23
CA ARG A 2 -5.12 28.64 3.11
C ARG A 2 -4.31 28.43 4.40
N ARG A 3 -4.92 28.61 5.57
CA ARG A 3 -4.23 28.48 6.88
C ARG A 3 -3.76 27.06 7.22
N ASN A 4 -4.45 26.01 6.74
CA ASN A 4 -4.14 24.63 7.13
C ASN A 4 -2.90 24.05 6.43
N ARG A 5 -2.58 24.44 5.18
CA ARG A 5 -1.42 23.92 4.47
C ARG A 5 -0.07 24.39 5.06
N VAL A 6 -0.02 25.63 5.49
CA VAL A 6 1.18 26.18 6.15
C VAL A 6 1.44 25.48 7.49
N ASN A 7 0.37 25.07 8.17
CA ASN A 7 0.45 24.42 9.46
C ASN A 7 1.00 22.97 9.35
N MET A 8 0.65 22.19 8.30
CA MET A 8 1.13 20.81 8.13
C MET A 8 2.65 20.74 7.93
N ASN A 9 3.24 21.63 7.15
CA ASN A 9 4.69 21.67 6.99
C ASN A 9 5.42 21.95 8.30
N ASN A 10 4.87 22.82 9.13
CA ASN A 10 5.42 23.13 10.44
C ASN A 10 5.34 21.93 11.39
N TRP A 11 4.22 21.21 11.39
CA TRP A 11 4.05 19.97 12.14
C TRP A 11 5.07 18.92 11.73
N MET A 12 5.26 18.74 10.42
CA MET A 12 6.23 17.78 9.90
C MET A 12 7.68 18.15 10.22
N ARG A 13 8.03 19.42 10.15
CA ARG A 13 9.37 19.92 10.56
C ARG A 13 9.62 19.70 12.04
N TYR A 14 8.63 19.97 12.88
CA TYR A 14 8.77 19.79 14.32
C TYR A 14 8.91 18.30 14.66
N ALA A 15 8.08 17.44 14.08
CA ALA A 15 8.22 15.99 14.27
C ALA A 15 9.59 15.48 13.81
N GLN A 16 10.09 15.95 12.66
CA GLN A 16 11.40 15.58 12.15
C GLN A 16 12.53 16.01 13.10
N TRP A 17 12.44 17.22 13.65
CA TRP A 17 13.41 17.70 14.63
C TRP A 17 13.45 16.83 15.89
N GLU A 18 12.29 16.45 16.43
CA GLU A 18 12.22 15.52 17.59
C GLU A 18 12.80 14.13 17.27
N LEU A 19 12.58 13.65 16.04
CA LEU A 19 13.19 12.40 15.57
C LEU A 19 14.73 12.46 15.53
N GLU A 20 15.29 13.60 15.09
CA GLU A 20 16.73 13.84 15.07
C GLU A 20 17.32 13.88 16.48
N GLN A 21 16.56 14.36 17.46
CA GLN A 21 16.92 14.32 18.88
C GLN A 21 16.68 12.93 19.52
N LYS A 22 16.19 11.95 18.75
CA LYS A 22 15.80 10.61 19.22
C LYS A 22 14.67 10.62 20.26
N GLU A 23 13.87 11.67 20.29
CA GLU A 23 12.70 11.83 21.15
C GLU A 23 11.46 11.25 20.49
N TYR A 24 11.46 9.94 20.30
CA TYR A 24 10.44 9.20 19.53
C TYR A 24 9.02 9.37 20.07
N ARG A 25 8.84 9.41 21.39
CA ARG A 25 7.53 9.61 22.02
C ARG A 25 6.96 10.98 21.71
N ARG A 26 7.80 12.01 21.73
CA ARG A 26 7.41 13.39 21.39
C ARG A 26 7.08 13.51 19.92
N ALA A 27 7.91 12.95 19.05
CA ALA A 27 7.65 12.91 17.61
C ALA A 27 6.30 12.24 17.30
N ARG A 28 6.02 11.11 17.93
CA ARG A 28 4.74 10.41 17.80
C ARG A 28 3.56 11.26 18.23
N SER A 29 3.65 11.92 19.37
CA SER A 29 2.62 12.83 19.84
C SER A 29 2.34 13.97 18.85
N ILE A 30 3.39 14.52 18.24
CA ILE A 30 3.28 15.57 17.23
C ILE A 30 2.57 15.06 15.98
N PHE A 31 2.94 13.87 15.48
CA PHE A 31 2.28 13.25 14.33
C PHE A 31 0.79 13.00 14.59
N GLU A 32 0.42 12.43 15.75
CA GLU A 32 -0.99 12.19 16.09
C GLU A 32 -1.79 13.49 16.18
N ARG A 33 -1.24 14.52 16.80
CA ARG A 33 -1.88 15.85 16.86
C ARG A 33 -2.04 16.47 15.48
N ALA A 34 -1.06 16.28 14.61
CA ALA A 34 -1.14 16.75 13.22
C ALA A 34 -2.23 16.02 12.44
N LEU A 35 -2.40 14.71 12.66
CA LEU A 35 -3.48 13.91 12.07
C LEU A 35 -4.85 14.34 12.59
N ASP A 36 -4.96 14.74 13.84
CA ASP A 36 -6.21 15.30 14.40
C ASP A 36 -6.60 16.62 13.72
N VAL A 37 -5.61 17.40 13.28
CA VAL A 37 -5.85 18.64 12.53
C VAL A 37 -6.24 18.35 11.07
N ASP A 38 -5.54 17.45 10.40
CA ASP A 38 -5.82 17.06 9.01
C ASP A 38 -5.43 15.61 8.74
N SER A 39 -6.40 14.71 8.85
CA SER A 39 -6.24 13.28 8.55
C SER A 39 -6.16 12.97 7.05
N THR A 40 -6.40 13.95 6.18
CA THR A 40 -6.35 13.76 4.71
C THR A 40 -4.98 14.03 4.10
N CYS A 41 -4.01 14.44 4.89
CA CYS A 41 -2.65 14.71 4.44
C CYS A 41 -1.86 13.41 4.21
N VAL A 42 -1.78 12.95 2.98
CA VAL A 42 -1.11 11.70 2.59
C VAL A 42 0.37 11.68 3.00
N ILE A 43 1.08 12.79 2.80
CA ILE A 43 2.50 12.91 3.14
C ILE A 43 2.74 12.72 4.63
N LEU A 44 1.83 13.20 5.47
CA LEU A 44 1.91 13.07 6.92
C LEU A 44 1.83 11.59 7.34
N TRP A 45 0.89 10.83 6.79
CA TRP A 45 0.78 9.39 7.02
C TRP A 45 2.06 8.65 6.61
N ILE A 46 2.59 8.97 5.43
CA ILE A 46 3.79 8.33 4.91
C ILE A 46 4.99 8.60 5.82
N ARG A 47 5.23 9.85 6.19
CA ARG A 47 6.36 10.22 7.06
C ARG A 47 6.25 9.62 8.45
N TYR A 48 5.05 9.62 9.02
CA TYR A 48 4.82 8.99 10.31
C TYR A 48 5.10 7.47 10.25
N CYS A 49 4.57 6.79 9.25
CA CYS A 49 4.84 5.37 9.05
C CYS A 49 6.35 5.09 8.88
N GLU A 50 7.06 5.88 8.07
CA GLU A 50 8.50 5.75 7.87
C GLU A 50 9.29 5.95 9.16
N ALA A 51 8.90 6.90 9.99
CA ALA A 51 9.51 7.14 11.29
C ALA A 51 9.37 5.92 12.21
N GLU A 52 8.18 5.30 12.28
CA GLU A 52 7.95 4.11 13.07
C GLU A 52 8.70 2.88 12.52
N MET A 53 8.80 2.75 11.21
CA MET A 53 9.59 1.69 10.56
C MET A 53 11.08 1.82 10.90
N ARG A 54 11.64 3.02 10.83
CA ARG A 54 13.05 3.29 11.20
C ARG A 54 13.33 2.95 12.67
N ASN A 55 12.36 3.22 13.53
CA ASN A 55 12.43 2.92 14.96
C ASN A 55 12.04 1.45 15.27
N ARG A 56 11.88 0.61 14.25
CA ARG A 56 11.53 -0.82 14.35
C ARG A 56 10.22 -1.12 15.09
N ASN A 57 9.32 -0.16 15.18
CA ASN A 57 7.97 -0.33 15.72
C ASN A 57 7.02 -0.91 14.66
N ILE A 58 7.24 -2.15 14.29
CA ILE A 58 6.57 -2.82 13.17
C ILE A 58 5.05 -2.86 13.36
N ASN A 59 4.58 -3.25 14.54
CA ASN A 59 3.15 -3.33 14.82
C ASN A 59 2.47 -1.96 14.77
N HIS A 60 3.15 -0.92 15.23
CA HIS A 60 2.63 0.43 15.16
C HIS A 60 2.60 0.96 13.72
N ALA A 61 3.66 0.71 12.94
CA ALA A 61 3.70 1.04 11.52
C ALA A 61 2.57 0.35 10.73
N ARG A 62 2.31 -0.92 11.01
CA ARG A 62 1.18 -1.68 10.43
C ARG A 62 -0.17 -1.04 10.77
N ASN A 63 -0.38 -0.69 12.02
CA ASN A 63 -1.59 -0.01 12.47
C ASN A 63 -1.78 1.34 11.76
N LEU A 64 -0.71 2.10 11.57
CA LEU A 64 -0.76 3.37 10.86
C LEU A 64 -1.15 3.20 9.39
N LEU A 65 -0.59 2.22 8.70
CA LEU A 65 -0.95 1.91 7.31
C LEU A 65 -2.41 1.47 7.20
N ASP A 66 -2.87 0.64 8.13
CA ASP A 66 -4.27 0.20 8.20
C ASP A 66 -5.23 1.38 8.40
N ARG A 67 -4.93 2.27 9.33
CA ARG A 67 -5.70 3.51 9.55
C ARG A 67 -5.69 4.40 8.32
N ALA A 68 -4.53 4.59 7.69
CA ALA A 68 -4.37 5.45 6.52
C ALA A 68 -5.23 4.99 5.34
N VAL A 69 -5.21 3.71 4.99
CA VAL A 69 -6.02 3.16 3.90
C VAL A 69 -7.51 3.12 4.24
N THR A 70 -7.87 3.03 5.51
CA THR A 70 -9.27 3.10 5.96
C THR A 70 -9.83 4.51 5.80
N ILE A 71 -9.04 5.53 6.12
CA ILE A 71 -9.44 6.94 6.01
C ILE A 71 -9.38 7.42 4.55
N LEU A 72 -8.36 6.99 3.80
CA LEU A 72 -8.05 7.42 2.44
C LEU A 72 -8.02 6.24 1.46
N PRO A 73 -9.12 5.50 1.26
CA PRO A 73 -9.13 4.26 0.48
C PRO A 73 -8.92 4.46 -1.02
N ARG A 74 -9.04 5.69 -1.52
CA ARG A 74 -8.83 6.03 -2.94
C ARG A 74 -7.40 6.51 -3.25
N VAL A 75 -6.52 6.52 -2.27
CA VAL A 75 -5.12 6.92 -2.45
C VAL A 75 -4.25 5.68 -2.65
N ASP A 76 -3.98 5.33 -3.89
CA ASP A 76 -3.24 4.12 -4.27
C ASP A 76 -1.84 4.05 -3.65
N LYS A 77 -1.18 5.20 -3.50
CA LYS A 77 0.15 5.31 -2.90
C LYS A 77 0.23 4.70 -1.49
N LEU A 78 -0.82 4.84 -0.69
CA LEU A 78 -0.90 4.26 0.66
C LEU A 78 -1.04 2.74 0.60
N TRP A 79 -1.83 2.23 -0.34
CA TRP A 79 -1.98 0.80 -0.57
C TRP A 79 -0.68 0.16 -1.06
N TYR A 80 0.02 0.77 -2.03
CA TYR A 80 1.32 0.30 -2.47
C TYR A 80 2.33 0.22 -1.34
N LYS A 81 2.34 1.23 -0.47
CA LYS A 81 3.22 1.24 0.69
C LYS A 81 2.87 0.12 1.68
N TYR A 82 1.58 -0.14 1.87
CA TYR A 82 1.12 -1.18 2.77
C TYR A 82 1.45 -2.59 2.25
N VAL A 83 1.19 -2.88 0.98
CA VAL A 83 1.53 -4.19 0.40
C VAL A 83 3.04 -4.42 0.38
N TYR A 84 3.82 -3.41 0.04
CA TYR A 84 5.28 -3.47 0.09
C TYR A 84 5.80 -3.73 1.52
N PHE A 85 5.22 -3.08 2.51
CA PHE A 85 5.55 -3.28 3.91
C PHE A 85 5.33 -4.74 4.35
N GLU A 86 4.17 -5.30 4.11
CA GLU A 86 3.85 -6.68 4.48
C GLU A 86 4.68 -7.70 3.69
N GLU A 87 4.92 -7.47 2.42
CA GLU A 87 5.77 -8.34 1.60
C GLU A 87 7.23 -8.33 2.08
N THR A 88 7.77 -7.18 2.45
CA THR A 88 9.13 -7.05 3.01
C THR A 88 9.27 -7.82 4.32
N LEU A 89 8.22 -7.89 5.11
CA LEU A 89 8.16 -8.69 6.34
C LEU A 89 7.95 -10.19 6.09
N GLN A 90 7.92 -10.62 4.83
CA GLN A 90 7.61 -12.01 4.42
C GLN A 90 6.22 -12.49 4.87
N ASN A 91 5.33 -11.56 5.18
CA ASN A 91 3.94 -11.85 5.52
C ASN A 91 3.08 -11.91 4.25
N ILE A 92 3.26 -12.95 3.45
CA ILE A 92 2.59 -13.08 2.15
C ILE A 92 1.07 -13.21 2.30
N ALA A 93 0.60 -13.95 3.30
CA ALA A 93 -0.83 -14.05 3.61
C ALA A 93 -1.42 -12.67 3.96
N GLY A 94 -0.73 -11.87 4.76
CA GLY A 94 -1.13 -10.50 5.07
C GLY A 94 -1.11 -9.59 3.85
N THR A 95 -0.10 -9.71 2.97
CA THR A 95 -0.03 -8.97 1.71
C THR A 95 -1.25 -9.26 0.83
N ARG A 96 -1.66 -10.52 0.73
CA ARG A 96 -2.86 -10.93 -0.02
C ARG A 96 -4.13 -10.31 0.57
N GLN A 97 -4.27 -10.31 1.89
CA GLN A 97 -5.41 -9.69 2.56
C GLN A 97 -5.50 -8.19 2.27
N VAL A 98 -4.37 -7.50 2.27
CA VAL A 98 -4.30 -6.06 1.92
C VAL A 98 -4.71 -5.84 0.47
N PHE A 99 -4.22 -6.66 -0.47
CA PHE A 99 -4.63 -6.59 -1.87
C PHE A 99 -6.14 -6.84 -2.04
N GLU A 100 -6.72 -7.84 -1.36
CA GLU A 100 -8.16 -8.10 -1.45
C GLU A 100 -9.00 -6.92 -0.95
N ARG A 101 -8.59 -6.27 0.13
CA ARG A 101 -9.24 -5.04 0.60
C ARG A 101 -9.12 -3.91 -0.44
N TRP A 102 -7.96 -3.78 -1.06
CA TRP A 102 -7.75 -2.77 -2.11
C TRP A 102 -8.60 -3.04 -3.33
N MET A 103 -8.63 -4.28 -3.81
CA MET A 103 -9.43 -4.69 -4.99
C MET A 103 -10.93 -4.49 -4.77
N SER A 104 -11.43 -4.52 -3.54
CA SER A 104 -12.84 -4.22 -3.23
C SER A 104 -13.25 -2.77 -3.57
N TRP A 105 -12.29 -1.87 -3.70
CA TRP A 105 -12.49 -0.50 -4.16
C TRP A 105 -12.42 -0.32 -5.67
N GLU A 106 -12.22 -1.41 -6.42
CA GLU A 106 -12.09 -1.41 -7.87
C GLU A 106 -11.07 -0.36 -8.38
N PRO A 107 -9.79 -0.48 -7.96
CA PRO A 107 -8.75 0.46 -8.36
C PRO A 107 -8.43 0.34 -9.85
N ASP A 108 -7.46 1.16 -10.31
CA ASP A 108 -7.01 1.15 -11.70
C ASP A 108 -6.28 -0.16 -12.11
N GLU A 109 -5.99 -0.28 -13.40
CA GLU A 109 -5.33 -1.46 -13.97
C GLU A 109 -3.94 -1.74 -13.35
N ALA A 110 -3.23 -0.69 -12.94
CA ALA A 110 -1.90 -0.84 -12.36
C ALA A 110 -1.93 -1.60 -11.03
N ALA A 111 -2.94 -1.35 -10.20
CA ALA A 111 -3.15 -2.06 -8.93
C ALA A 111 -3.44 -3.56 -9.13
N TRP A 112 -4.31 -3.89 -10.08
CA TRP A 112 -4.60 -5.28 -10.47
C TRP A 112 -3.35 -5.98 -11.00
N SER A 113 -2.57 -5.28 -11.84
CA SER A 113 -1.31 -5.81 -12.37
C SER A 113 -0.29 -6.07 -11.26
N ALA A 114 -0.24 -5.23 -10.24
CA ALA A 114 0.64 -5.42 -9.07
C ALA A 114 0.27 -6.69 -8.29
N TYR A 115 -1.03 -6.94 -8.10
CA TYR A 115 -1.50 -8.15 -7.43
C TYR A 115 -1.17 -9.41 -8.23
N ILE A 116 -1.41 -9.41 -9.54
CA ILE A 116 -1.04 -10.52 -10.42
C ILE A 116 0.48 -10.79 -10.39
N LYS A 117 1.29 -9.73 -10.42
CA LYS A 117 2.75 -9.86 -10.31
C LYS A 117 3.20 -10.48 -8.98
N LEU A 118 2.53 -10.16 -7.88
CA LEU A 118 2.78 -10.81 -6.59
C LEU A 118 2.61 -12.33 -6.71
N GLU A 119 1.45 -12.79 -7.16
CA GLU A 119 1.16 -14.22 -7.26
C GLU A 119 2.10 -14.94 -8.23
N LYS A 120 2.51 -14.29 -9.33
CA LYS A 120 3.52 -14.82 -10.25
C LYS A 120 4.89 -14.97 -9.59
N ARG A 121 5.32 -14.02 -8.77
CA ARG A 121 6.60 -14.12 -8.03
C ARG A 121 6.65 -15.31 -7.09
N TYR A 122 5.50 -15.69 -6.53
CA TYR A 122 5.38 -16.82 -5.60
C TYR A 122 4.91 -18.10 -6.28
N ASN A 123 4.91 -18.14 -7.63
CA ASN A 123 4.52 -19.29 -8.46
C ASN A 123 3.08 -19.79 -8.21
N GLU A 124 2.21 -18.92 -7.72
CA GLU A 124 0.79 -19.21 -7.46
C GLU A 124 -0.07 -18.91 -8.71
N PHE A 125 0.17 -19.66 -9.78
CA PHE A 125 -0.44 -19.40 -11.09
C PHE A 125 -1.96 -19.57 -11.10
N SER A 126 -2.51 -20.48 -10.29
CA SER A 126 -3.96 -20.65 -10.16
C SER A 126 -4.62 -19.40 -9.53
N ARG A 127 -3.97 -18.82 -8.52
CA ARG A 127 -4.41 -17.57 -7.91
C ARG A 127 -4.30 -16.40 -8.88
N ALA A 128 -3.20 -16.31 -9.60
CA ALA A 128 -3.03 -15.27 -10.63
C ALA A 128 -4.12 -15.36 -11.70
N ARG A 129 -4.51 -16.56 -12.11
CA ARG A 129 -5.61 -16.78 -13.06
C ARG A 129 -6.94 -16.24 -12.52
N SER A 130 -7.28 -16.56 -11.29
CA SER A 130 -8.50 -16.08 -10.64
C SER A 130 -8.53 -14.55 -10.53
N ILE A 131 -7.37 -13.94 -10.28
CA ILE A 131 -7.26 -12.46 -10.25
C ILE A 131 -7.46 -11.88 -11.65
N PHE A 132 -6.91 -12.49 -12.70
CA PHE A 132 -7.13 -12.07 -14.07
C PHE A 132 -8.61 -12.11 -14.46
N GLU A 133 -9.36 -13.15 -14.07
CA GLU A 133 -10.81 -13.24 -14.30
C GLU A 133 -11.53 -12.03 -13.71
N ARG A 134 -11.27 -11.71 -12.46
CA ARG A 134 -11.85 -10.55 -11.79
C ARG A 134 -11.40 -9.23 -12.44
N PHE A 135 -10.13 -9.13 -12.78
CA PHE A 135 -9.55 -7.95 -13.44
C PHE A 135 -10.25 -7.63 -14.78
N THR A 136 -10.46 -8.64 -15.60
CA THR A 136 -11.12 -8.44 -16.91
C THR A 136 -12.61 -8.13 -16.80
N ILE A 137 -13.27 -8.45 -15.70
CA ILE A 137 -14.63 -8.02 -15.39
C ILE A 137 -14.67 -6.53 -15.05
N VAL A 138 -13.75 -6.07 -14.21
CA VAL A 138 -13.68 -4.66 -13.78
C VAL A 138 -13.15 -3.76 -14.90
N HIS A 139 -12.18 -4.23 -15.65
CA HIS A 139 -11.52 -3.52 -16.76
C HIS A 139 -11.60 -4.35 -18.04
N PRO A 140 -12.73 -4.34 -18.77
CA PRO A 140 -13.01 -5.24 -19.89
C PRO A 140 -12.35 -4.85 -21.21
N GLU A 141 -11.35 -3.97 -21.20
CA GLU A 141 -10.66 -3.55 -22.41
C GLU A 141 -9.94 -4.72 -23.10
N PRO A 142 -9.93 -4.79 -24.46
CA PRO A 142 -9.32 -5.89 -25.20
C PRO A 142 -7.86 -6.16 -24.84
N ARG A 143 -7.09 -5.12 -24.51
CA ARG A 143 -5.69 -5.24 -24.10
C ARG A 143 -5.52 -6.09 -22.83
N ASN A 144 -6.49 -6.07 -21.92
CA ASN A 144 -6.45 -6.83 -20.67
C ASN A 144 -6.79 -8.31 -20.91
N TRP A 145 -7.71 -8.60 -21.80
CA TRP A 145 -7.98 -9.95 -22.27
C TRP A 145 -6.76 -10.58 -22.96
N ILE A 146 -6.04 -9.79 -23.77
CA ILE A 146 -4.79 -10.25 -24.42
C ILE A 146 -3.72 -10.57 -23.38
N LYS A 147 -3.58 -9.76 -22.33
CA LYS A 147 -2.64 -10.04 -21.23
C LYS A 147 -2.98 -11.37 -20.53
N TRP A 148 -4.25 -11.62 -20.30
CA TRP A 148 -4.71 -12.85 -19.70
C TRP A 148 -4.46 -14.07 -20.59
N ALA A 149 -4.79 -13.99 -21.88
CA ALA A 149 -4.52 -15.04 -22.84
C ALA A 149 -3.03 -15.39 -22.92
N ARG A 150 -2.16 -14.40 -22.97
CA ARG A 150 -0.69 -14.60 -22.94
C ARG A 150 -0.22 -15.26 -21.64
N PHE A 151 -0.79 -14.90 -20.52
CA PHE A 151 -0.50 -15.55 -19.25
C PHE A 151 -0.95 -17.03 -19.26
N GLY A 152 -2.12 -17.35 -19.79
CA GLY A 152 -2.62 -18.71 -19.93
C GLY A 152 -1.69 -19.59 -20.77
N LEU A 153 -1.16 -19.06 -21.88
CA LEU A 153 -0.18 -19.77 -22.72
C LEU A 153 1.13 -20.03 -21.95
N PHE A 154 1.62 -19.06 -21.20
CA PHE A 154 2.83 -19.20 -20.38
C PHE A 154 2.65 -20.25 -19.27
N ALA A 155 1.52 -20.25 -18.60
CA ALA A 155 1.23 -21.21 -17.52
C ALA A 155 0.99 -22.64 -18.00
N LEU A 156 0.75 -22.85 -19.30
CA LEU A 156 0.57 -24.15 -19.91
C LEU A 156 1.83 -24.73 -20.53
N THR A 157 2.90 -23.94 -20.71
CA THR A 157 4.18 -24.47 -21.17
C THR A 157 4.84 -25.19 -20.01
N PRO A 158 4.99 -26.55 -20.07
CA PRO A 158 5.81 -27.25 -19.10
C PRO A 158 7.25 -26.69 -19.21
N TYR A 159 7.87 -26.48 -18.06
CA TYR A 159 9.29 -26.13 -18.00
C TYR A 159 10.06 -27.10 -18.89
N SER A 160 10.50 -26.66 -20.06
CA SER A 160 11.54 -27.35 -20.80
C SER A 160 12.84 -27.13 -20.03
N ASN A 161 13.31 -28.22 -19.45
CA ASN A 161 14.62 -28.36 -18.80
C ASN A 161 15.77 -27.80 -19.65
#